data_369d5ef4525acfc93fe546f88be87c3d
#
_entry.id   369d5ef4525acfc93fe546f88be87c3d
#
_cell.length_a   1.000
_cell.length_b   1.000
_cell.length_c   1.000
_cell.angle_alpha   90.00
_cell.angle_beta   90.00
_cell.angle_gamma   90.00
#
_symmetry.space_group_name_H-M   'P 1'
#
loop_
_entity.id
_entity.type
_entity.pdbx_description
1 polymer ?
#
loop_
_entity_poly.entity_id
_entity_poly.type
_entity_poly.pdbx_seq_one_letter_code
_entity_poly.pdbx_strand_id
1 'polypeptide(L)'
;CDYNEDNFPGFDQEPLTDVVYYEGEFTGKYPTEGYFSLVQGDEESGKATIEKALIEMLKDTYPYCDKGSSAKIKVKVADVMPSQEKEPAYEDAYELSTADYDAMGTGKNEPGEHDNFSYRIDPNDYLPDFCAGKYADKAEGFICKIIYKYYSNRVTTTQAKYYKKGADGWTEEPLIPYDADKKLPLEEQDYDAMGIEAGEPGANDTFVSDEQADAYLPIFLQNKYTYVAKEGLTVEVTYKVSGKEKKTIYRYNGSAWEVYNPKASIVVSVTERITVMKFDGKEWKLSNLISDIKELSLTNAEYTKLVEWVKENKPEFMSTQNTTSEYYFGADTKNNNINNKYSTWTQYYNVDGYLNDLKDEEIQVIMDERLAKEAFPLILLPDMVDNPDPDISYTVIYKIYGGRGNGNYAMSFYYSKEDNAYTWDEMAPVMQ
;
A
#
# COMPACT_ATOMS: atom_id res chain seq x y z
N CYS A 1 15.83 -45.11 27.42
CA CYS A 1 15.58 -44.36 28.64
C CYS A 1 14.31 -43.59 28.42
N ASP A 2 13.23 -44.11 28.96
CA ASP A 2 11.91 -43.53 28.89
C ASP A 2 11.85 -42.41 29.96
N TYR A 3 12.26 -41.24 29.56
CA TYR A 3 12.34 -40.07 30.48
C TYR A 3 11.16 -39.13 30.33
N ASN A 4 10.11 -39.57 29.55
CA ASN A 4 9.14 -38.62 29.04
C ASN A 4 7.91 -38.46 29.95
N GLU A 5 6.79 -39.12 29.68
CA GLU A 5 5.50 -38.82 30.32
C GLU A 5 5.40 -39.24 31.79
N ASP A 6 6.14 -40.29 32.22
CA ASP A 6 6.11 -40.74 33.61
C ASP A 6 6.74 -39.74 34.60
N ASN A 7 7.65 -38.87 34.13
CA ASN A 7 8.34 -37.88 34.93
C ASN A 7 7.84 -36.44 34.69
N PHE A 8 7.22 -36.19 33.54
CA PHE A 8 6.69 -34.88 33.19
C PHE A 8 5.36 -35.07 32.44
N PRO A 9 4.22 -35.17 33.17
CA PRO A 9 2.90 -35.29 32.57
C PRO A 9 2.64 -34.13 31.59
N GLY A 10 2.35 -34.45 30.31
CA GLY A 10 2.14 -33.47 29.23
C GLY A 10 3.37 -33.17 28.40
N PHE A 11 4.51 -33.87 28.60
CA PHE A 11 5.71 -33.66 27.78
C PHE A 11 5.49 -34.00 26.29
N ASP A 12 4.65 -35.01 26.00
CA ASP A 12 4.32 -35.43 24.64
C ASP A 12 3.06 -34.72 24.09
N GLN A 13 2.51 -33.75 24.81
CA GLN A 13 1.44 -32.92 24.27
C GLN A 13 2.04 -31.95 23.23
N GLU A 14 1.39 -31.88 22.08
CA GLU A 14 1.74 -30.86 21.11
C GLU A 14 1.67 -29.48 21.79
N PRO A 15 2.72 -28.65 21.65
CA PRO A 15 2.69 -27.31 22.21
C PRO A 15 1.44 -26.58 21.74
N LEU A 16 0.74 -25.94 22.65
CA LEU A 16 -0.40 -25.09 22.31
C LEU A 16 0.07 -24.05 21.30
N THR A 17 -0.44 -24.12 20.08
CA THR A 17 -0.19 -23.14 19.05
C THR A 17 -0.87 -21.84 19.42
N ASP A 18 -0.09 -20.79 19.64
CA ASP A 18 -0.57 -19.42 19.90
C ASP A 18 -0.48 -18.59 18.60
N VAL A 19 -1.18 -19.07 17.57
CA VAL A 19 -1.32 -18.36 16.32
C VAL A 19 -2.33 -17.23 16.51
N VAL A 20 -1.88 -16.01 16.31
CA VAL A 20 -2.66 -14.79 16.51
C VAL A 20 -3.09 -14.22 15.17
N TYR A 21 -4.38 -13.86 15.06
CA TYR A 21 -4.93 -13.05 13.98
C TYR A 21 -5.48 -11.77 14.59
N TYR A 22 -4.73 -10.68 14.44
CA TYR A 22 -5.06 -9.39 15.03
C TYR A 22 -5.56 -8.41 13.96
N GLU A 23 -6.56 -7.63 14.30
CA GLU A 23 -7.04 -6.52 13.50
C GLU A 23 -7.22 -5.28 14.38
N GLY A 24 -6.64 -4.14 13.98
CA GLY A 24 -6.72 -2.92 14.77
C GLY A 24 -6.14 -1.70 14.06
N GLU A 25 -5.93 -0.65 14.85
CA GLU A 25 -5.36 0.60 14.40
C GLU A 25 -3.97 0.80 15.00
N PHE A 26 -3.11 1.55 14.31
CA PHE A 26 -1.82 1.91 14.85
C PHE A 26 -1.97 2.83 16.06
N THR A 27 -1.46 2.37 17.20
CA THR A 27 -1.52 3.07 18.49
C THR A 27 -0.17 3.70 18.88
N GLY A 28 0.87 3.48 18.07
CA GLY A 28 2.19 4.03 18.30
C GLY A 28 2.28 5.52 17.94
N LYS A 29 3.48 6.06 18.04
CA LYS A 29 3.73 7.45 17.69
C LYS A 29 4.02 7.59 16.21
N TYR A 30 3.18 8.33 15.51
CA TYR A 30 3.47 8.76 14.14
C TYR A 30 4.68 9.72 14.09
N PRO A 31 5.36 9.81 12.95
CA PRO A 31 6.26 10.92 12.68
C PRO A 31 5.56 12.28 12.89
N THR A 32 6.31 13.36 12.89
CA THR A 32 5.92 14.71 13.36
C THR A 32 4.57 15.23 12.85
N GLU A 33 4.13 14.79 11.68
CA GLU A 33 2.89 15.29 11.04
C GLU A 33 1.68 14.35 11.22
N GLY A 34 1.81 13.28 12.02
CA GLY A 34 0.70 12.37 12.31
C GLY A 34 0.39 11.33 11.25
N TYR A 35 1.33 11.06 10.33
CA TYR A 35 1.26 10.01 9.31
C TYR A 35 2.66 9.46 9.00
N PHE A 36 2.72 8.32 8.34
CA PHE A 36 3.93 7.84 7.68
C PHE A 36 4.00 8.41 6.27
N SER A 37 5.20 8.62 5.73
CA SER A 37 5.40 9.16 4.39
C SER A 37 5.95 8.10 3.44
N LEU A 38 5.34 7.99 2.27
CA LEU A 38 5.90 7.28 1.12
C LEU A 38 6.34 8.32 0.08
N VAL A 39 7.63 8.46 -0.10
CA VAL A 39 8.20 9.40 -1.06
C VAL A 39 8.30 8.71 -2.41
N GLN A 40 7.73 9.31 -3.44
CA GLN A 40 7.82 8.81 -4.81
C GLN A 40 9.29 8.64 -5.22
N GLY A 41 9.64 7.42 -5.64
CA GLY A 41 11.02 7.03 -5.99
C GLY A 41 11.84 6.51 -4.82
N ASP A 42 11.34 6.57 -3.58
CA ASP A 42 11.96 6.02 -2.37
C ASP A 42 10.89 5.45 -1.40
N GLU A 43 9.90 4.77 -1.94
CA GLU A 43 8.79 4.17 -1.16
C GLU A 43 9.27 3.12 -0.17
N GLU A 44 10.34 2.40 -0.49
CA GLU A 44 10.89 1.34 0.36
C GLU A 44 11.41 1.88 1.69
N SER A 45 12.02 3.06 1.73
CA SER A 45 12.43 3.72 2.99
C SER A 45 11.23 4.04 3.88
N GLY A 46 10.13 4.48 3.29
CA GLY A 46 8.88 4.72 3.99
C GLY A 46 8.26 3.44 4.54
N LYS A 47 8.23 2.38 3.73
CA LYS A 47 7.74 1.04 4.14
C LYS A 47 8.59 0.48 5.29
N ALA A 48 9.92 0.63 5.24
CA ALA A 48 10.80 0.21 6.32
C ALA A 48 10.52 0.96 7.64
N THR A 49 10.20 2.25 7.56
CA THR A 49 9.81 3.06 8.73
C THR A 49 8.48 2.57 9.31
N ILE A 50 7.50 2.28 8.47
CA ILE A 50 6.21 1.71 8.88
C ILE A 50 6.44 0.35 9.55
N GLU A 51 7.18 -0.55 8.91
CA GLU A 51 7.48 -1.88 9.43
C GLU A 51 8.10 -1.81 10.83
N LYS A 52 9.12 -0.98 11.01
CA LYS A 52 9.77 -0.80 12.31
C LYS A 52 8.80 -0.36 13.40
N ALA A 53 7.95 0.61 13.11
CA ALA A 53 6.97 1.12 14.08
C ALA A 53 5.91 0.07 14.43
N LEU A 54 5.47 -0.72 13.45
CA LEU A 54 4.51 -1.81 13.66
C LEU A 54 5.13 -2.99 14.43
N ILE A 55 6.39 -3.31 14.20
CA ILE A 55 7.13 -4.32 14.96
C ILE A 55 7.18 -3.93 16.45
N GLU A 56 7.50 -2.67 16.74
CA GLU A 56 7.51 -2.16 18.13
C GLU A 56 6.14 -2.33 18.79
N MET A 57 5.06 -1.89 18.12
CA MET A 57 3.70 -2.04 18.61
C MET A 57 3.30 -3.51 18.85
N LEU A 58 3.61 -4.39 17.87
CA LEU A 58 3.23 -5.80 17.95
C LEU A 58 4.03 -6.57 19.01
N LYS A 59 5.29 -6.24 19.25
CA LYS A 59 6.08 -6.82 20.33
C LYS A 59 5.52 -6.50 21.70
N ASP A 60 4.96 -5.32 21.87
CA ASP A 60 4.32 -4.92 23.13
C ASP A 60 2.97 -5.62 23.32
N THR A 61 2.22 -5.80 22.23
CA THR A 61 0.87 -6.41 22.27
C THR A 61 0.95 -7.95 22.30
N TYR A 62 1.85 -8.53 21.52
CA TYR A 62 2.03 -9.98 21.38
C TYR A 62 3.50 -10.36 21.53
N PRO A 63 4.01 -10.37 22.77
CA PRO A 63 5.41 -10.72 23.04
C PRO A 63 5.73 -12.19 22.69
N TYR A 64 4.70 -13.03 22.64
CA TYR A 64 4.80 -14.44 22.28
C TYR A 64 3.70 -14.78 21.26
N CYS A 65 4.09 -15.30 20.11
CA CYS A 65 3.18 -15.83 19.09
C CYS A 65 3.92 -16.84 18.23
N ASP A 66 3.16 -17.71 17.57
CA ASP A 66 3.70 -18.75 16.73
C ASP A 66 3.77 -18.32 15.26
N LYS A 67 4.63 -19.03 14.50
CA LYS A 67 4.70 -18.88 13.05
C LYS A 67 3.31 -19.07 12.43
N GLY A 68 2.97 -18.17 11.49
CA GLY A 68 1.67 -18.12 10.85
C GLY A 68 0.74 -17.06 11.45
N SER A 69 1.14 -16.42 12.56
CA SER A 69 0.42 -15.26 13.07
C SER A 69 0.45 -14.10 12.07
N SER A 70 -0.64 -13.37 12.02
CA SER A 70 -0.78 -12.19 11.16
C SER A 70 -1.50 -11.05 11.89
N ALA A 71 -1.23 -9.83 11.44
CA ALA A 71 -1.88 -8.64 11.97
C ALA A 71 -2.24 -7.68 10.84
N LYS A 72 -3.47 -7.20 10.84
CA LYS A 72 -3.93 -6.12 9.97
C LYS A 72 -4.05 -4.85 10.79
N ILE A 73 -3.30 -3.84 10.43
CA ILE A 73 -3.23 -2.60 11.18
C ILE A 73 -3.50 -1.43 10.25
N LYS A 74 -4.50 -0.63 10.56
CA LYS A 74 -4.77 0.62 9.87
C LYS A 74 -3.72 1.65 10.25
N VAL A 75 -3.15 2.31 9.25
CA VAL A 75 -2.16 3.37 9.40
C VAL A 75 -2.53 4.55 8.51
N LYS A 76 -2.16 5.77 8.92
CA LYS A 76 -2.23 6.94 8.05
C LYS A 76 -0.94 7.06 7.27
N VAL A 77 -1.05 7.16 5.94
CA VAL A 77 0.08 7.26 5.03
C VAL A 77 -0.12 8.44 4.10
N ALA A 78 0.91 9.27 4.00
CA ALA A 78 1.01 10.33 3.01
C ALA A 78 1.77 9.83 1.79
N ASP A 79 1.19 9.99 0.61
CA ASP A 79 1.93 9.92 -0.64
C ASP A 79 2.61 11.26 -0.88
N VAL A 80 3.91 11.22 -1.03
CA VAL A 80 4.75 12.40 -1.07
C VAL A 80 5.50 12.43 -2.40
N MET A 81 5.39 13.55 -3.11
CA MET A 81 6.15 13.80 -4.31
C MET A 81 7.43 14.57 -3.94
N PRO A 82 8.64 14.07 -4.25
CA PRO A 82 9.85 14.85 -4.09
C PRO A 82 9.78 16.06 -4.99
N SER A 83 9.93 17.24 -4.40
CA SER A 83 10.00 18.49 -5.14
C SER A 83 11.45 18.99 -5.16
N GLN A 84 11.87 19.62 -6.25
CA GLN A 84 13.11 20.39 -6.28
C GLN A 84 12.95 21.79 -5.65
N GLU A 85 11.83 22.01 -5.02
CA GLU A 85 11.50 23.20 -4.28
C GLU A 85 11.49 22.87 -2.79
N LYS A 86 11.83 23.81 -1.95
CA LYS A 86 11.76 23.71 -0.50
C LYS A 86 10.70 24.66 0.07
N GLU A 87 10.17 24.30 1.21
CA GLU A 87 9.27 25.17 1.94
C GLU A 87 9.98 26.49 2.31
N PRO A 88 9.31 27.64 2.21
CA PRO A 88 9.80 28.85 2.84
C PRO A 88 9.86 28.63 4.36
N ALA A 89 10.76 29.30 5.04
CA ALA A 89 10.78 29.29 6.50
C ALA A 89 9.48 29.92 7.02
N TYR A 90 8.72 29.17 7.82
CA TYR A 90 7.46 29.63 8.42
C TYR A 90 7.53 29.53 9.94
N GLU A 91 6.77 30.39 10.63
CA GLU A 91 6.75 30.48 12.09
C GLU A 91 5.63 29.62 12.70
N ASP A 92 4.56 29.34 11.95
CA ASP A 92 3.42 28.54 12.44
C ASP A 92 2.82 27.70 11.32
N ALA A 93 2.30 26.52 11.68
CA ALA A 93 1.56 25.62 10.80
C ALA A 93 0.18 25.35 11.39
N TYR A 94 -0.85 25.47 10.57
CA TYR A 94 -2.23 25.26 11.00
C TYR A 94 -3.01 24.43 9.99
N GLU A 95 -3.67 23.37 10.47
CA GLU A 95 -4.61 22.56 9.69
C GLU A 95 -6.03 23.07 9.89
N LEU A 96 -6.75 23.32 8.80
CA LEU A 96 -8.12 23.80 8.85
C LEU A 96 -9.04 22.78 9.47
N SER A 97 -9.83 23.22 10.45
CA SER A 97 -10.93 22.44 11.03
C SER A 97 -12.22 22.60 10.23
N THR A 98 -13.22 21.72 10.46
CA THR A 98 -14.59 21.89 9.91
C THR A 98 -15.14 23.29 10.20
N ALA A 99 -14.95 23.81 11.42
CA ALA A 99 -15.43 25.14 11.78
C ALA A 99 -14.76 26.26 10.96
N ASP A 100 -13.50 26.08 10.56
CA ASP A 100 -12.82 27.06 9.69
C ASP A 100 -13.40 27.03 8.27
N TYR A 101 -13.68 25.84 7.71
CA TYR A 101 -14.35 25.73 6.42
C TYR A 101 -15.76 26.32 6.45
N ASP A 102 -16.53 26.04 7.50
CA ASP A 102 -17.88 26.60 7.69
C ASP A 102 -17.87 28.13 7.77
N ALA A 103 -16.86 28.69 8.44
CA ALA A 103 -16.71 30.14 8.55
C ALA A 103 -16.39 30.82 7.21
N MET A 104 -15.84 30.06 6.23
CA MET A 104 -15.59 30.54 4.86
C MET A 104 -16.83 30.45 3.96
N GLY A 105 -17.96 29.91 4.46
CA GLY A 105 -19.22 29.75 3.75
C GLY A 105 -19.65 28.30 3.61
N THR A 106 -20.96 28.04 3.81
CA THR A 106 -21.57 26.70 3.75
C THR A 106 -22.52 26.53 2.56
N GLY A 107 -22.56 27.51 1.68
CA GLY A 107 -23.38 27.48 0.47
C GLY A 107 -22.76 26.61 -0.63
N LYS A 108 -23.48 26.50 -1.75
CA LYS A 108 -23.02 25.73 -2.90
C LYS A 108 -21.72 26.33 -3.49
N ASN A 109 -20.72 25.48 -3.69
CA ASN A 109 -19.37 25.83 -4.10
C ASN A 109 -18.67 26.78 -3.11
N GLU A 110 -18.94 26.62 -1.84
CA GLU A 110 -18.18 27.27 -0.76
C GLU A 110 -17.41 26.22 0.05
N PRO A 111 -16.32 26.57 0.74
CA PRO A 111 -15.45 25.60 1.39
C PRO A 111 -16.14 24.70 2.42
N GLY A 112 -17.09 25.21 3.19
CA GLY A 112 -17.84 24.49 4.21
C GLY A 112 -18.94 23.58 3.68
N GLU A 113 -19.23 23.56 2.36
CA GLU A 113 -20.19 22.60 1.79
C GLU A 113 -19.71 21.14 1.99
N HIS A 114 -18.39 20.94 1.88
CA HIS A 114 -17.78 19.60 1.98
C HIS A 114 -16.45 19.59 2.73
N ASP A 115 -16.14 20.60 3.49
CA ASP A 115 -14.88 20.79 4.22
C ASP A 115 -13.64 20.60 3.31
N ASN A 116 -13.67 21.19 2.12
CA ASN A 116 -12.55 21.14 1.19
C ASN A 116 -12.56 22.29 0.17
N PHE A 117 -11.40 22.48 -0.45
CA PHE A 117 -11.25 23.26 -1.66
C PHE A 117 -11.30 22.36 -2.90
N SER A 118 -11.43 22.94 -4.08
CA SER A 118 -11.48 22.22 -5.36
C SER A 118 -11.12 23.15 -6.52
N TYR A 119 -11.12 22.64 -7.75
CA TYR A 119 -10.92 23.49 -8.93
C TYR A 119 -11.97 24.60 -9.09
N ARG A 120 -13.12 24.52 -8.37
CA ARG A 120 -14.17 25.55 -8.34
C ARG A 120 -14.07 26.48 -7.14
N ILE A 121 -13.30 26.09 -6.15
CA ILE A 121 -13.16 26.78 -4.87
C ILE A 121 -11.66 26.96 -4.66
N ASP A 122 -11.11 28.09 -5.16
CA ASP A 122 -9.67 28.36 -5.07
C ASP A 122 -9.31 28.71 -3.62
N PRO A 123 -8.35 28.01 -3.01
CA PRO A 123 -7.84 28.38 -1.68
C PRO A 123 -7.41 29.84 -1.59
N ASN A 124 -6.88 30.43 -2.66
CA ASN A 124 -6.39 31.81 -2.66
C ASN A 124 -7.49 32.87 -2.57
N ASP A 125 -8.75 32.49 -2.82
CA ASP A 125 -9.89 33.38 -2.64
C ASP A 125 -10.31 33.48 -1.17
N TYR A 126 -9.89 32.57 -0.31
CA TYR A 126 -10.35 32.47 1.09
C TYR A 126 -9.21 32.54 2.11
N LEU A 127 -8.07 31.89 1.84
CA LEU A 127 -7.01 31.73 2.83
C LEU A 127 -6.28 33.01 3.21
N PRO A 128 -6.12 34.04 2.35
CA PRO A 128 -5.60 35.34 2.76
C PRO A 128 -6.44 35.99 3.86
N ASP A 129 -7.77 36.00 3.72
CA ASP A 129 -8.69 36.57 4.71
C ASP A 129 -8.73 35.70 6.00
N PHE A 130 -8.67 34.38 5.87
CA PHE A 130 -8.52 33.49 7.01
C PHE A 130 -7.25 33.79 7.80
N CYS A 131 -6.11 33.95 7.12
CA CYS A 131 -4.85 34.36 7.76
C CYS A 131 -4.93 35.73 8.43
N ALA A 132 -5.62 36.67 7.80
CA ALA A 132 -5.82 38.03 8.38
C ALA A 132 -6.60 37.95 9.70
N GLY A 133 -7.61 37.10 9.80
CA GLY A 133 -8.36 36.85 11.04
C GLY A 133 -7.55 36.12 12.09
N LYS A 134 -6.96 34.97 11.73
CA LYS A 134 -6.26 34.08 12.64
C LYS A 134 -4.97 34.69 13.19
N TYR A 135 -4.23 35.40 12.37
CA TYR A 135 -2.91 35.94 12.67
C TYR A 135 -2.92 37.49 12.72
N ALA A 136 -4.01 38.09 13.16
CA ALA A 136 -4.18 39.55 13.20
C ALA A 136 -3.09 40.25 14.01
N ASP A 137 -2.60 39.63 15.08
CA ASP A 137 -1.59 40.12 16.01
C ASP A 137 -0.14 40.02 15.51
N LYS A 138 0.09 39.30 14.40
CA LYS A 138 1.45 39.04 13.89
C LYS A 138 2.01 40.29 13.16
N ALA A 139 3.32 40.40 13.21
CA ALA A 139 4.02 41.50 12.51
C ALA A 139 4.12 41.23 11.00
N GLU A 140 4.36 42.27 10.23
CA GLU A 140 4.74 42.16 8.82
C GLU A 140 5.96 41.26 8.66
N GLY A 141 5.94 40.39 7.63
CA GLY A 141 6.97 39.39 7.37
C GLY A 141 6.67 38.03 7.95
N PHE A 142 5.68 37.90 8.85
CA PHE A 142 5.27 36.62 9.39
C PHE A 142 4.78 35.69 8.28
N ILE A 143 5.26 34.40 8.27
CA ILE A 143 4.87 33.39 7.30
C ILE A 143 4.22 32.25 8.06
N CYS A 144 3.04 31.81 7.60
CA CYS A 144 2.35 30.60 8.09
C CYS A 144 2.16 29.56 6.98
N LYS A 145 2.11 28.30 7.41
CA LYS A 145 1.72 27.15 6.59
C LYS A 145 0.27 26.84 6.89
N ILE A 146 -0.61 26.89 5.90
CA ILE A 146 -2.02 26.47 6.03
C ILE A 146 -2.20 25.14 5.34
N ILE A 147 -2.63 24.13 6.11
CA ILE A 147 -2.89 22.77 5.66
C ILE A 147 -4.40 22.63 5.45
N TYR A 148 -4.79 22.10 4.31
CA TYR A 148 -6.19 22.01 3.91
C TYR A 148 -6.49 20.78 3.05
N LYS A 149 -7.77 20.41 2.97
CA LYS A 149 -8.27 19.35 2.09
C LYS A 149 -8.59 19.93 0.71
N TYR A 150 -8.19 19.21 -0.33
CA TYR A 150 -8.45 19.58 -1.72
C TYR A 150 -9.07 18.40 -2.48
N TYR A 151 -10.23 18.60 -3.08
CA TYR A 151 -10.95 17.59 -3.84
C TYR A 151 -10.67 17.73 -5.34
N SER A 152 -10.13 16.67 -5.95
CA SER A 152 -9.86 16.58 -7.38
C SER A 152 -9.94 15.12 -7.82
N ASN A 153 -10.45 14.89 -9.04
CA ASN A 153 -10.51 13.55 -9.64
C ASN A 153 -11.17 12.49 -8.74
N ARG A 154 -12.22 12.88 -8.00
CA ARG A 154 -12.93 12.02 -7.03
C ARG A 154 -12.11 11.60 -5.80
N VAL A 155 -10.99 12.24 -5.56
CA VAL A 155 -10.11 12.00 -4.41
C VAL A 155 -9.93 13.29 -3.63
N THR A 156 -10.05 13.22 -2.31
CA THR A 156 -9.68 14.30 -1.41
C THR A 156 -8.25 14.10 -0.94
N THR A 157 -7.41 15.10 -1.18
CA THR A 157 -6.00 15.13 -0.78
C THR A 157 -5.78 16.18 0.29
N THR A 158 -4.75 16.01 1.12
CA THR A 158 -4.27 17.07 2.00
C THR A 158 -3.17 17.85 1.30
N GLN A 159 -3.33 19.16 1.23
CA GLN A 159 -2.39 20.10 0.61
C GLN A 159 -2.00 21.19 1.59
N ALA A 160 -0.97 21.95 1.26
CA ALA A 160 -0.55 23.10 2.03
C ALA A 160 -0.17 24.26 1.12
N LYS A 161 -0.45 25.48 1.61
CA LYS A 161 0.02 26.73 1.04
C LYS A 161 0.65 27.59 2.13
N TYR A 162 1.53 28.47 1.72
CA TYR A 162 2.24 29.37 2.62
C TYR A 162 1.77 30.78 2.33
N TYR A 163 1.52 31.55 3.39
CA TYR A 163 1.05 32.92 3.29
C TYR A 163 1.94 33.82 4.14
N LYS A 164 2.32 34.96 3.56
CA LYS A 164 3.15 35.99 4.21
C LYS A 164 2.35 37.23 4.46
N LYS A 165 2.46 37.79 5.67
CA LYS A 165 1.89 39.06 6.03
C LYS A 165 2.73 40.17 5.44
N GLY A 166 2.14 40.96 4.54
CA GLY A 166 2.69 42.21 4.00
C GLY A 166 2.06 43.45 4.63
N ALA A 167 2.48 44.59 4.17
CA ALA A 167 1.92 45.89 4.60
C ALA A 167 0.42 46.02 4.23
N ASP A 168 0.05 45.55 3.05
CA ASP A 168 -1.30 45.70 2.48
C ASP A 168 -2.17 44.43 2.65
N GLY A 169 -1.72 43.42 3.37
CA GLY A 169 -2.45 42.17 3.58
C GLY A 169 -1.61 40.93 3.45
N TRP A 170 -2.28 39.80 3.28
CA TRP A 170 -1.66 38.48 3.16
C TRP A 170 -1.54 38.05 1.69
N THR A 171 -0.40 37.53 1.31
CA THR A 171 -0.13 37.04 -0.04
C THR A 171 0.45 35.64 0.04
N GLU A 172 0.17 34.78 -0.97
CA GLU A 172 0.80 33.47 -1.07
C GLU A 172 2.32 33.63 -1.20
N GLU A 173 3.05 32.96 -0.31
CA GLU A 173 4.51 32.86 -0.37
C GLU A 173 4.87 31.60 -1.17
N PRO A 174 5.58 31.72 -2.28
CA PRO A 174 5.90 30.58 -3.12
C PRO A 174 6.91 29.65 -2.45
N LEU A 175 6.91 28.38 -2.88
CA LEU A 175 8.01 27.46 -2.60
C LEU A 175 9.31 28.04 -3.15
N ILE A 176 10.41 27.77 -2.44
CA ILE A 176 11.75 28.23 -2.82
C ILE A 176 12.39 27.15 -3.70
N PRO A 177 12.87 27.47 -4.92
CA PRO A 177 13.65 26.50 -5.69
C PRO A 177 14.84 25.97 -4.90
N TYR A 178 15.01 24.64 -4.89
CA TYR A 178 16.20 24.06 -4.30
C TYR A 178 17.39 24.34 -5.22
N ASP A 179 18.39 25.01 -4.68
CA ASP A 179 19.62 25.32 -5.42
C ASP A 179 20.75 24.44 -4.89
N ALA A 180 21.16 23.45 -5.68
CA ALA A 180 22.31 22.62 -5.38
C ALA A 180 23.60 23.47 -5.50
N ASP A 181 24.64 23.10 -4.73
CA ASP A 181 25.92 23.82 -4.75
C ASP A 181 26.53 23.87 -6.15
N LYS A 182 26.30 22.84 -6.95
CA LYS A 182 26.74 22.76 -8.35
C LYS A 182 25.62 22.25 -9.25
N LYS A 183 25.61 22.74 -10.48
CA LYS A 183 24.77 22.22 -11.57
C LYS A 183 25.64 21.58 -12.64
N LEU A 184 25.31 20.37 -13.01
CA LEU A 184 26.05 19.58 -13.98
C LEU A 184 25.11 19.04 -15.06
N PRO A 185 24.83 19.80 -16.11
CA PRO A 185 24.25 19.21 -17.31
C PRO A 185 25.32 18.30 -17.97
N LEU A 186 24.96 17.03 -18.21
CA LEU A 186 25.86 16.10 -18.88
C LEU A 186 25.94 16.45 -20.36
N GLU A 187 27.18 16.55 -20.83
CA GLU A 187 27.52 16.72 -22.24
C GLU A 187 28.00 15.38 -22.84
N GLU A 188 28.13 15.29 -24.18
CA GLU A 188 28.60 14.11 -24.91
C GLU A 188 29.85 13.48 -24.25
N GLN A 189 30.86 14.27 -23.97
CA GLN A 189 32.09 13.82 -23.32
C GLN A 189 31.88 13.20 -21.93
N ASP A 190 30.84 13.61 -21.20
CA ASP A 190 30.51 13.05 -19.89
C ASP A 190 29.89 11.65 -20.05
N TYR A 191 29.02 11.46 -21.07
CA TYR A 191 28.47 10.15 -21.41
C TYR A 191 29.57 9.21 -21.91
N ASP A 192 30.46 9.70 -22.78
CA ASP A 192 31.61 8.93 -23.29
C ASP A 192 32.53 8.43 -22.18
N ALA A 193 32.71 9.24 -21.15
CA ALA A 193 33.49 8.85 -19.97
C ALA A 193 32.87 7.69 -19.16
N MET A 194 31.60 7.40 -19.39
CA MET A 194 30.88 6.29 -18.76
C MET A 194 30.77 5.05 -19.68
N GLY A 195 31.45 5.04 -20.86
CA GLY A 195 31.53 3.95 -21.81
C GLY A 195 30.84 4.26 -23.14
N ILE A 196 31.48 3.82 -24.24
CA ILE A 196 31.06 4.11 -25.62
C ILE A 196 30.61 2.86 -26.39
N GLU A 197 30.66 1.69 -25.77
CA GLU A 197 30.22 0.45 -26.40
C GLU A 197 28.69 0.38 -26.51
N ALA A 198 28.19 -0.50 -27.35
CA ALA A 198 26.75 -0.65 -27.56
C ALA A 198 26.02 -1.00 -26.22
N GLY A 199 25.08 -0.17 -25.86
CA GLY A 199 24.34 -0.27 -24.59
C GLY A 199 24.92 0.52 -23.43
N GLU A 200 26.11 1.12 -23.59
CA GLU A 200 26.71 2.05 -22.65
C GLU A 200 26.23 3.49 -22.88
N PRO A 201 26.33 4.38 -21.88
CA PRO A 201 25.75 5.73 -21.98
C PRO A 201 26.25 6.57 -23.14
N GLY A 202 27.55 6.52 -23.46
CA GLY A 202 28.17 7.29 -24.53
C GLY A 202 27.84 6.81 -25.94
N ALA A 203 27.27 5.60 -26.10
CA ALA A 203 26.87 5.11 -27.42
C ALA A 203 25.80 5.96 -28.10
N ASN A 204 24.93 6.63 -27.30
CA ASN A 204 23.83 7.47 -27.79
C ASN A 204 23.57 8.71 -26.91
N ASP A 205 24.51 9.09 -26.08
CA ASP A 205 24.41 10.22 -25.13
C ASP A 205 23.15 10.17 -24.25
N THR A 206 22.84 8.97 -23.78
CA THR A 206 21.64 8.71 -22.94
C THR A 206 21.80 7.39 -22.20
N PHE A 207 21.27 7.31 -20.98
CA PHE A 207 21.09 6.04 -20.30
C PHE A 207 19.92 5.27 -20.92
N VAL A 208 20.01 3.95 -20.94
CA VAL A 208 18.94 3.08 -21.49
C VAL A 208 17.80 2.90 -20.47
N SER A 209 18.10 3.03 -19.17
CA SER A 209 17.12 2.92 -18.09
C SER A 209 17.53 3.75 -16.87
N ASP A 210 16.61 3.88 -15.90
CA ASP A 210 16.89 4.53 -14.62
C ASP A 210 17.93 3.74 -13.82
N GLU A 211 17.84 2.42 -13.81
CA GLU A 211 18.79 1.53 -13.11
C GLU A 211 20.22 1.71 -13.66
N GLN A 212 20.36 1.94 -14.96
CA GLN A 212 21.68 2.24 -15.53
C GLN A 212 22.19 3.60 -15.04
N ALA A 213 21.34 4.63 -15.04
CA ALA A 213 21.72 5.94 -14.54
C ALA A 213 22.14 5.88 -13.08
N ASP A 214 21.36 5.18 -12.24
CA ASP A 214 21.64 4.99 -10.81
C ASP A 214 22.95 4.25 -10.55
N ALA A 215 23.33 3.33 -11.44
CA ALA A 215 24.60 2.61 -11.33
C ALA A 215 25.81 3.44 -11.77
N TYR A 216 25.67 4.25 -12.81
CA TYR A 216 26.81 4.97 -13.43
C TYR A 216 27.05 6.34 -12.79
N LEU A 217 26.00 7.10 -12.47
CA LEU A 217 26.14 8.50 -12.03
C LEU A 217 26.93 8.65 -10.71
N PRO A 218 26.74 7.83 -9.67
CA PRO A 218 27.54 7.95 -8.46
C PRO A 218 29.04 7.73 -8.72
N ILE A 219 29.37 6.75 -9.57
CA ILE A 219 30.78 6.44 -9.94
C ILE A 219 31.37 7.58 -10.78
N PHE A 220 30.62 8.09 -11.73
CA PHE A 220 31.01 9.23 -12.56
C PHE A 220 31.27 10.47 -11.70
N LEU A 221 30.38 10.81 -10.77
CA LEU A 221 30.55 11.92 -9.86
C LEU A 221 31.76 11.74 -8.93
N GLN A 222 32.01 10.51 -8.46
CA GLN A 222 33.19 10.17 -7.66
C GLN A 222 34.47 10.48 -8.41
N ASN A 223 34.54 10.13 -9.69
CA ASN A 223 35.69 10.39 -10.53
C ASN A 223 35.83 11.88 -10.88
N LYS A 224 34.71 12.54 -11.24
CA LYS A 224 34.71 13.95 -11.65
C LYS A 224 35.06 14.90 -10.50
N TYR A 225 34.65 14.58 -9.29
CA TYR A 225 34.82 15.45 -8.12
C TYR A 225 35.83 14.89 -7.08
N THR A 226 36.67 13.94 -7.47
CA THR A 226 37.63 13.25 -6.57
C THR A 226 38.41 14.18 -5.63
N TYR A 227 38.86 15.33 -6.12
CA TYR A 227 39.74 16.24 -5.35
C TYR A 227 38.98 17.43 -4.71
N VAL A 228 37.71 17.61 -5.00
CA VAL A 228 36.95 18.78 -4.53
C VAL A 228 35.72 18.43 -3.72
N ALA A 229 35.31 17.14 -3.72
CA ALA A 229 34.16 16.70 -2.94
C ALA A 229 34.48 16.78 -1.45
N LYS A 230 33.60 17.46 -0.73
CA LYS A 230 33.56 17.50 0.74
C LYS A 230 32.21 16.99 1.18
N GLU A 231 32.16 16.36 2.35
CA GLU A 231 30.90 15.91 2.93
C GLU A 231 29.86 17.02 2.91
N GLY A 232 28.66 16.70 2.40
CA GLY A 232 27.55 17.63 2.24
C GLY A 232 27.49 18.36 0.89
N LEU A 233 28.53 18.30 0.03
CA LEU A 233 28.49 18.88 -1.31
C LEU A 233 27.34 18.28 -2.12
N THR A 234 26.52 19.13 -2.72
CA THR A 234 25.39 18.75 -3.57
C THR A 234 25.62 19.13 -5.04
N VAL A 235 25.21 18.24 -5.94
CA VAL A 235 25.30 18.44 -7.39
C VAL A 235 23.97 18.06 -8.02
N GLU A 236 23.31 19.00 -8.71
CA GLU A 236 22.17 18.71 -9.57
C GLU A 236 22.70 18.25 -10.92
N VAL A 237 22.49 16.98 -11.23
CA VAL A 237 22.88 16.41 -12.53
C VAL A 237 21.67 16.43 -13.46
N THR A 238 21.83 17.06 -14.64
CA THR A 238 20.84 16.98 -15.73
C THR A 238 21.34 15.98 -16.75
N TYR A 239 20.56 14.97 -17.05
CA TYR A 239 20.94 13.84 -17.91
C TYR A 239 19.74 13.31 -18.70
N LYS A 240 19.96 12.40 -19.63
CA LYS A 240 18.91 11.77 -20.44
C LYS A 240 18.76 10.29 -20.09
N VAL A 241 17.50 9.83 -20.03
CA VAL A 241 17.15 8.41 -19.97
C VAL A 241 16.21 8.12 -21.14
N SER A 242 16.59 7.18 -22.00
CA SER A 242 15.85 6.90 -23.25
C SER A 242 15.53 8.18 -24.03
N GLY A 243 16.49 9.10 -24.09
CA GLY A 243 16.38 10.38 -24.80
C GLY A 243 15.56 11.47 -24.09
N LYS A 244 14.96 11.18 -22.93
CA LYS A 244 14.19 12.15 -22.13
C LYS A 244 15.05 12.75 -21.03
N GLU A 245 15.02 14.08 -20.91
CA GLU A 245 15.76 14.79 -19.87
C GLU A 245 15.20 14.48 -18.48
N LYS A 246 16.12 14.24 -17.55
CA LYS A 246 15.89 14.08 -16.13
C LYS A 246 16.87 14.93 -15.33
N LYS A 247 16.49 15.21 -14.08
CA LYS A 247 17.34 15.90 -13.10
C LYS A 247 17.33 15.12 -11.80
N THR A 248 18.51 14.90 -11.24
CA THR A 248 18.70 14.27 -9.94
C THR A 248 19.75 15.01 -9.16
N ILE A 249 19.48 15.26 -7.87
CA ILE A 249 20.45 15.87 -6.99
C ILE A 249 21.18 14.76 -6.24
N TYR A 250 22.50 14.82 -6.29
CA TYR A 250 23.38 13.94 -5.53
C TYR A 250 24.07 14.70 -4.43
N ARG A 251 24.30 14.05 -3.30
CA ARG A 251 25.07 14.57 -2.16
C ARG A 251 26.23 13.64 -1.86
N TYR A 252 27.38 14.22 -1.61
CA TYR A 252 28.56 13.50 -1.14
C TYR A 252 28.47 13.29 0.38
N ASN A 253 28.46 12.04 0.86
CA ASN A 253 28.35 11.71 2.29
C ASN A 253 29.69 11.57 3.01
N GLY A 254 30.80 11.99 2.36
CA GLY A 254 32.18 11.86 2.86
C GLY A 254 32.92 10.65 2.29
N SER A 255 32.20 9.67 1.69
CA SER A 255 32.80 8.48 1.08
C SER A 255 32.23 8.17 -0.30
N ALA A 256 30.98 8.44 -0.54
CA ALA A 256 30.27 8.13 -1.79
C ALA A 256 29.23 9.21 -2.12
N TRP A 257 28.81 9.21 -3.38
CA TRP A 257 27.70 10.02 -3.86
C TRP A 257 26.41 9.22 -3.74
N GLU A 258 25.39 9.84 -3.16
CA GLU A 258 24.07 9.25 -3.01
C GLU A 258 22.99 10.22 -3.49
N VAL A 259 21.86 9.70 -3.94
CA VAL A 259 20.72 10.53 -4.31
C VAL A 259 20.28 11.33 -3.10
N TYR A 260 20.19 12.64 -3.26
CA TYR A 260 19.75 13.56 -2.23
C TYR A 260 18.41 14.16 -2.60
N ASN A 261 17.38 13.76 -1.88
CA ASN A 261 16.08 14.38 -1.98
C ASN A 261 16.00 15.50 -0.93
N PRO A 262 16.10 16.78 -1.32
CA PRO A 262 15.90 17.86 -0.37
C PRO A 262 14.49 17.71 0.23
N LYS A 263 14.37 17.98 1.53
CA LYS A 263 13.16 17.73 2.34
C LYS A 263 11.89 18.50 1.94
N ALA A 264 11.90 19.21 0.86
CA ALA A 264 10.69 19.79 0.31
C ALA A 264 9.92 18.68 -0.41
N SER A 265 8.97 18.12 0.27
CA SER A 265 8.06 17.13 -0.26
C SER A 265 6.67 17.73 -0.36
N ILE A 266 6.04 17.56 -1.52
CA ILE A 266 4.63 17.91 -1.69
C ILE A 266 3.82 16.70 -1.27
N VAL A 267 3.04 16.85 -0.19
CA VAL A 267 2.05 15.84 0.19
C VAL A 267 0.94 15.84 -0.86
N VAL A 268 0.84 14.77 -1.63
CA VAL A 268 -0.17 14.60 -2.68
C VAL A 268 -1.48 14.11 -2.08
N SER A 269 -1.40 13.17 -1.14
CA SER A 269 -2.55 12.61 -0.44
C SER A 269 -2.16 12.11 0.94
N VAL A 270 -3.12 12.11 1.87
CA VAL A 270 -3.04 11.34 3.13
C VAL A 270 -4.24 10.41 3.18
N THR A 271 -3.97 9.10 3.24
CA THR A 271 -5.01 8.08 3.23
C THR A 271 -4.81 7.11 4.38
N GLU A 272 -5.91 6.49 4.83
CA GLU A 272 -5.81 5.31 5.67
C GLU A 272 -5.50 4.11 4.79
N ARG A 273 -4.47 3.35 5.16
CA ARG A 273 -4.11 2.09 4.50
C ARG A 273 -4.08 0.96 5.51
N ILE A 274 -4.30 -0.25 5.03
CA ILE A 274 -4.19 -1.46 5.83
C ILE A 274 -2.82 -2.07 5.59
N THR A 275 -2.05 -2.24 6.66
CA THR A 275 -0.83 -3.03 6.64
C THR A 275 -1.15 -4.47 7.00
N VAL A 276 -0.51 -5.41 6.30
CA VAL A 276 -0.53 -6.83 6.65
C VAL A 276 0.84 -7.20 7.17
N MET A 277 0.92 -7.52 8.46
CA MET A 277 2.12 -8.02 9.12
C MET A 277 2.03 -9.54 9.28
N LYS A 278 3.11 -10.24 9.02
CA LYS A 278 3.24 -11.69 9.20
C LYS A 278 4.38 -12.02 10.14
N PHE A 279 4.17 -13.00 11.02
CA PHE A 279 5.22 -13.51 11.90
C PHE A 279 5.83 -14.77 11.30
N ASP A 280 7.14 -14.75 11.04
CA ASP A 280 7.85 -15.85 10.40
C ASP A 280 8.33 -16.95 11.36
N GLY A 281 8.02 -16.80 12.65
CA GLY A 281 8.48 -17.65 13.75
C GLY A 281 9.64 -17.05 14.54
N LYS A 282 10.17 -15.89 14.10
CA LYS A 282 11.25 -15.15 14.77
C LYS A 282 10.91 -13.69 14.94
N GLU A 283 10.36 -13.08 13.91
CA GLU A 283 10.05 -11.65 13.88
C GLU A 283 8.83 -11.35 13.02
N TRP A 284 8.21 -10.20 13.29
CA TRP A 284 7.17 -9.64 12.45
C TRP A 284 7.79 -8.96 11.23
N LYS A 285 7.14 -9.12 10.07
CA LYS A 285 7.53 -8.49 8.81
C LYS A 285 6.32 -7.87 8.13
N LEU A 286 6.53 -6.73 7.48
CA LEU A 286 5.52 -6.12 6.64
C LEU A 286 5.40 -6.93 5.34
N SER A 287 4.23 -7.57 5.15
CA SER A 287 3.93 -8.31 3.93
C SER A 287 3.31 -7.41 2.86
N ASN A 288 2.31 -6.61 3.24
CA ASN A 288 1.55 -5.79 2.31
C ASN A 288 1.21 -4.43 2.96
N LEU A 289 1.18 -3.40 2.13
CA LEU A 289 0.64 -2.08 2.46
C LEU A 289 -0.47 -1.77 1.46
N ILE A 290 -1.70 -2.09 1.83
CA ILE A 290 -2.84 -2.04 0.92
C ILE A 290 -3.26 -0.59 0.67
N SER A 291 -3.24 -0.19 -0.60
CA SER A 291 -3.63 1.14 -1.07
C SER A 291 -5.00 1.15 -1.77
N ASP A 292 -5.42 -0.01 -2.31
CA ASP A 292 -6.66 -0.10 -3.09
C ASP A 292 -7.27 -1.50 -3.00
N ILE A 293 -8.53 -1.60 -3.36
CA ILE A 293 -9.31 -2.85 -3.42
C ILE A 293 -9.77 -3.06 -4.86
N LYS A 294 -9.46 -4.23 -5.42
CA LYS A 294 -9.96 -4.67 -6.71
C LYS A 294 -11.00 -5.75 -6.53
N GLU A 295 -12.25 -5.45 -6.87
CA GLU A 295 -13.34 -6.41 -6.85
C GLU A 295 -13.38 -7.23 -8.14
N LEU A 296 -13.52 -8.55 -7.98
CA LEU A 296 -13.55 -9.54 -9.04
C LEU A 296 -14.78 -10.42 -8.89
N SER A 297 -15.80 -10.14 -9.66
CA SER A 297 -17.04 -10.96 -9.65
C SER A 297 -16.86 -12.20 -10.52
N LEU A 298 -17.20 -13.37 -9.97
CA LEU A 298 -17.19 -14.60 -10.73
C LEU A 298 -18.30 -14.64 -11.77
N THR A 299 -17.95 -15.08 -12.96
CA THR A 299 -18.86 -15.30 -14.09
C THR A 299 -19.00 -16.80 -14.36
N ASN A 300 -19.79 -17.18 -15.37
CA ASN A 300 -19.91 -18.57 -15.79
C ASN A 300 -18.55 -19.22 -16.10
N ALA A 301 -17.59 -18.45 -16.62
CA ALA A 301 -16.27 -18.96 -16.96
C ALA A 301 -15.52 -19.47 -15.73
N GLU A 302 -15.53 -18.74 -14.63
CA GLU A 302 -14.86 -19.12 -13.38
C GLU A 302 -15.53 -20.34 -12.73
N TYR A 303 -16.88 -20.39 -12.67
CA TYR A 303 -17.59 -21.57 -12.18
C TYR A 303 -17.31 -22.79 -13.07
N THR A 304 -17.25 -22.63 -14.39
CA THR A 304 -16.90 -23.70 -15.32
C THR A 304 -15.50 -24.23 -15.05
N LYS A 305 -14.55 -23.35 -14.83
CA LYS A 305 -13.17 -23.72 -14.53
C LYS A 305 -13.06 -24.55 -13.26
N LEU A 306 -13.81 -24.21 -12.21
CA LEU A 306 -13.86 -25.01 -10.98
C LEU A 306 -14.45 -26.39 -11.22
N VAL A 307 -15.56 -26.48 -11.95
CA VAL A 307 -16.17 -27.78 -12.29
C VAL A 307 -15.22 -28.67 -13.09
N GLU A 308 -14.53 -28.11 -14.09
CA GLU A 308 -13.56 -28.84 -14.90
C GLU A 308 -12.37 -29.31 -14.05
N TRP A 309 -11.85 -28.42 -13.19
CA TRP A 309 -10.78 -28.79 -12.28
C TRP A 309 -11.15 -29.97 -11.36
N VAL A 310 -12.35 -29.93 -10.77
CA VAL A 310 -12.83 -31.04 -9.90
C VAL A 310 -13.04 -32.31 -10.71
N LYS A 311 -13.56 -32.20 -11.93
CA LYS A 311 -13.71 -33.37 -12.82
C LYS A 311 -12.38 -34.07 -13.12
N GLU A 312 -11.31 -33.32 -13.25
CA GLU A 312 -9.97 -33.82 -13.53
C GLU A 312 -9.25 -34.32 -12.26
N ASN A 313 -9.37 -33.61 -11.16
CA ASN A 313 -8.53 -33.79 -9.97
C ASN A 313 -9.26 -34.51 -8.81
N LYS A 314 -10.60 -34.41 -8.76
CA LYS A 314 -11.45 -34.93 -7.70
C LYS A 314 -12.77 -35.50 -8.26
N PRO A 315 -12.73 -36.41 -9.25
CA PRO A 315 -13.91 -36.88 -9.97
C PRO A 315 -14.98 -37.52 -9.07
N GLU A 316 -14.61 -38.01 -7.90
CA GLU A 316 -15.53 -38.58 -6.89
C GLU A 316 -16.50 -37.53 -6.32
N PHE A 317 -16.20 -36.24 -6.44
CA PHE A 317 -17.06 -35.14 -6.00
C PHE A 317 -17.95 -34.56 -7.11
N MET A 318 -17.85 -35.08 -8.34
CA MET A 318 -18.74 -34.63 -9.43
C MET A 318 -20.18 -35.04 -9.14
N SER A 319 -21.12 -34.20 -9.58
CA SER A 319 -22.54 -34.52 -9.51
C SER A 319 -22.82 -35.81 -10.27
N THR A 320 -23.58 -36.72 -9.63
CA THR A 320 -24.07 -37.96 -10.27
C THR A 320 -25.30 -37.74 -11.14
N GLN A 321 -25.89 -36.54 -11.09
CA GLN A 321 -27.13 -36.20 -11.79
C GLN A 321 -26.92 -35.34 -13.03
N ASN A 322 -25.79 -34.66 -13.12
CA ASN A 322 -25.46 -33.76 -14.24
C ASN A 322 -23.94 -33.55 -14.33
N THR A 323 -23.50 -32.92 -15.40
CA THR A 323 -22.08 -32.58 -15.64
C THR A 323 -21.72 -31.12 -15.36
N THR A 324 -22.67 -30.36 -14.84
CA THR A 324 -22.56 -28.90 -14.64
C THR A 324 -22.32 -28.50 -13.19
N SER A 325 -22.32 -29.47 -12.27
CA SER A 325 -22.17 -29.25 -10.83
C SER A 325 -21.16 -30.20 -10.22
N GLU A 326 -20.46 -29.74 -9.21
CA GLU A 326 -19.57 -30.54 -8.39
C GLU A 326 -19.74 -30.15 -6.90
N TYR A 327 -19.21 -30.98 -6.00
CA TYR A 327 -19.39 -30.82 -4.54
C TYR A 327 -18.08 -30.94 -3.75
N TYR A 328 -16.97 -30.56 -4.37
CA TYR A 328 -15.70 -30.28 -3.69
C TYR A 328 -15.61 -28.82 -3.29
N PHE A 329 -15.84 -27.91 -4.24
CA PHE A 329 -16.01 -26.48 -4.03
C PHE A 329 -17.49 -26.06 -3.97
N GLY A 330 -18.36 -26.83 -4.59
CA GLY A 330 -19.78 -26.54 -4.72
C GLY A 330 -20.16 -25.78 -6.00
N ALA A 331 -19.27 -25.69 -6.98
CA ALA A 331 -19.53 -24.90 -8.19
C ALA A 331 -20.65 -25.52 -9.06
N ASP A 332 -21.54 -24.64 -9.50
CA ASP A 332 -22.65 -24.96 -10.41
C ASP A 332 -22.69 -23.97 -11.57
N THR A 333 -22.37 -24.45 -12.76
CA THR A 333 -22.32 -23.61 -13.97
C THR A 333 -23.71 -23.29 -14.54
N LYS A 334 -24.73 -24.09 -14.21
CA LYS A 334 -26.11 -23.84 -14.65
C LYS A 334 -26.70 -22.62 -13.94
N ASN A 335 -26.39 -22.47 -12.67
CA ASN A 335 -26.93 -21.40 -11.83
C ASN A 335 -25.90 -20.31 -11.49
N ASN A 336 -24.65 -20.48 -11.91
CA ASN A 336 -23.52 -19.59 -11.62
C ASN A 336 -23.43 -19.26 -10.12
N ASN A 337 -23.27 -20.30 -9.32
CA ASN A 337 -23.15 -20.17 -7.87
C ASN A 337 -22.29 -21.27 -7.25
N ILE A 338 -22.01 -21.10 -5.97
CA ILE A 338 -21.48 -22.13 -5.07
C ILE A 338 -22.66 -22.70 -4.29
N ASN A 339 -22.91 -23.97 -4.45
CA ASN A 339 -23.98 -24.71 -3.77
C ASN A 339 -23.49 -25.19 -2.40
N ASN A 340 -23.91 -24.51 -1.34
CA ASN A 340 -23.61 -24.83 0.05
C ASN A 340 -24.78 -25.53 0.78
N LYS A 341 -25.66 -26.21 0.08
CA LYS A 341 -26.78 -26.93 0.70
C LYS A 341 -26.27 -28.14 1.46
N TYR A 342 -26.12 -28.02 2.79
CA TYR A 342 -25.52 -29.05 3.67
C TYR A 342 -26.13 -30.44 3.48
N SER A 343 -27.46 -30.55 3.39
CA SER A 343 -28.13 -31.86 3.18
C SER A 343 -27.73 -32.52 1.88
N THR A 344 -27.39 -31.79 0.83
CA THR A 344 -26.91 -32.37 -0.43
C THR A 344 -25.50 -32.91 -0.26
N TRP A 345 -24.63 -32.17 0.41
CA TRP A 345 -23.25 -32.57 0.67
C TRP A 345 -23.19 -33.80 1.57
N THR A 346 -23.93 -33.82 2.67
CA THR A 346 -23.92 -34.92 3.65
C THR A 346 -24.57 -36.18 3.12
N GLN A 347 -25.64 -36.04 2.34
CA GLN A 347 -26.43 -37.17 1.87
C GLN A 347 -25.84 -37.85 0.61
N TYR A 348 -25.27 -37.05 -0.32
CA TYR A 348 -24.91 -37.55 -1.65
C TYR A 348 -23.43 -37.47 -1.99
N TYR A 349 -22.69 -36.59 -1.33
CA TYR A 349 -21.28 -36.27 -1.66
C TYR A 349 -20.35 -36.33 -0.45
N ASN A 350 -20.75 -37.08 0.57
CA ASN A 350 -19.93 -37.35 1.75
C ASN A 350 -18.94 -38.50 1.47
N VAL A 351 -18.00 -38.24 0.59
CA VAL A 351 -16.99 -39.18 0.14
C VAL A 351 -16.20 -39.70 1.33
N ASP A 352 -16.11 -41.05 1.46
CA ASP A 352 -15.45 -41.72 2.58
C ASP A 352 -15.94 -41.29 3.99
N GLY A 353 -17.10 -40.67 4.07
CA GLY A 353 -17.70 -40.24 5.33
C GLY A 353 -17.03 -39.04 6.02
N TYR A 354 -16.28 -38.22 5.29
CA TYR A 354 -15.52 -37.11 5.88
C TYR A 354 -16.39 -36.03 6.57
N LEU A 355 -17.69 -35.98 6.29
CA LEU A 355 -18.65 -35.07 6.94
C LEU A 355 -19.45 -35.75 8.07
N ASN A 356 -19.16 -37.04 8.36
CA ASN A 356 -19.87 -37.72 9.43
C ASN A 356 -19.67 -37.03 10.77
N ASP A 357 -20.74 -36.96 11.56
CA ASP A 357 -20.78 -36.37 12.89
C ASP A 357 -20.44 -34.85 12.98
N LEU A 358 -20.29 -34.17 11.82
CA LEU A 358 -20.08 -32.73 11.76
C LEU A 358 -21.41 -31.99 11.81
N LYS A 359 -21.40 -30.83 12.50
CA LYS A 359 -22.49 -29.87 12.46
C LYS A 359 -22.42 -29.01 11.20
N ASP A 360 -23.52 -28.35 10.88
CA ASP A 360 -23.62 -27.48 9.71
C ASP A 360 -22.55 -26.36 9.72
N GLU A 361 -22.22 -25.81 10.89
CA GLU A 361 -21.17 -24.79 11.03
C GLU A 361 -19.78 -25.34 10.70
N GLU A 362 -19.49 -26.58 11.11
CA GLU A 362 -18.21 -27.24 10.85
C GLU A 362 -18.08 -27.60 9.36
N ILE A 363 -19.20 -28.04 8.73
CA ILE A 363 -19.28 -28.28 7.28
C ILE A 363 -19.04 -26.98 6.52
N GLN A 364 -19.62 -25.86 6.98
CA GLN A 364 -19.43 -24.57 6.34
C GLN A 364 -17.96 -24.11 6.38
N VAL A 365 -17.25 -24.38 7.47
CA VAL A 365 -15.81 -24.08 7.58
C VAL A 365 -15.02 -24.84 6.50
N ILE A 366 -15.33 -26.14 6.30
CA ILE A 366 -14.67 -26.93 5.25
C ILE A 366 -14.93 -26.34 3.86
N MET A 367 -16.19 -25.95 3.58
CA MET A 367 -16.56 -25.33 2.31
C MET A 367 -15.79 -24.03 2.08
N ASP A 368 -15.75 -23.16 3.08
CA ASP A 368 -15.06 -21.88 3.01
C ASP A 368 -13.56 -22.06 2.84
N GLU A 369 -12.94 -22.98 3.59
CA GLU A 369 -11.51 -23.23 3.48
C GLU A 369 -11.09 -23.78 2.12
N ARG A 370 -11.89 -24.64 1.50
CA ARG A 370 -11.62 -25.10 0.14
C ARG A 370 -11.68 -23.96 -0.88
N LEU A 371 -12.65 -23.04 -0.74
CA LEU A 371 -12.70 -21.83 -1.57
C LEU A 371 -11.51 -20.92 -1.31
N ALA A 372 -11.22 -20.66 -0.04
CA ALA A 372 -10.22 -19.70 0.39
C ALA A 372 -8.77 -20.16 0.18
N LYS A 373 -8.51 -21.45 0.30
CA LYS A 373 -7.15 -22.01 0.26
C LYS A 373 -6.81 -22.70 -1.06
N GLU A 374 -7.81 -23.09 -1.84
CA GLU A 374 -7.61 -23.84 -3.09
C GLU A 374 -8.27 -23.15 -4.29
N ALA A 375 -9.60 -23.02 -4.32
CA ALA A 375 -10.33 -22.56 -5.50
C ALA A 375 -9.91 -21.18 -5.96
N PHE A 376 -9.96 -20.19 -5.06
CA PHE A 376 -9.69 -18.82 -5.43
C PHE A 376 -8.19 -18.54 -5.59
N PRO A 377 -7.33 -18.83 -4.61
CA PRO A 377 -5.92 -18.45 -4.71
C PRO A 377 -5.11 -19.28 -5.72
N LEU A 378 -5.44 -20.57 -5.92
CA LEU A 378 -4.63 -21.47 -6.74
C LEU A 378 -5.19 -21.67 -8.16
N ILE A 379 -6.51 -21.55 -8.34
CA ILE A 379 -7.16 -21.89 -9.60
C ILE A 379 -7.67 -20.64 -10.33
N LEU A 380 -8.33 -19.72 -9.64
CA LEU A 380 -9.01 -18.60 -10.30
C LEU A 380 -8.17 -17.35 -10.37
N LEU A 381 -7.65 -16.83 -9.25
CA LEU A 381 -6.94 -15.56 -9.20
C LEU A 381 -5.71 -15.49 -10.12
N PRO A 382 -4.91 -16.55 -10.29
CA PRO A 382 -3.79 -16.52 -11.23
C PRO A 382 -4.19 -16.21 -12.69
N ASP A 383 -5.40 -16.57 -13.09
CA ASP A 383 -5.92 -16.30 -14.43
C ASP A 383 -6.79 -15.05 -14.51
N MET A 384 -7.36 -14.60 -13.38
CA MET A 384 -8.22 -13.43 -13.34
C MET A 384 -7.42 -12.12 -13.22
N VAL A 385 -6.17 -12.19 -12.78
CA VAL A 385 -5.35 -11.01 -12.49
C VAL A 385 -4.03 -11.11 -13.25
N ASP A 386 -3.90 -10.27 -14.26
CA ASP A 386 -2.62 -10.04 -14.93
C ASP A 386 -1.75 -9.10 -14.09
N ASN A 387 -0.47 -9.45 -13.88
CA ASN A 387 0.49 -8.63 -13.13
C ASN A 387 -0.02 -8.21 -11.75
N PRO A 388 -0.21 -9.14 -10.81
CA PRO A 388 -0.74 -8.84 -9.49
C PRO A 388 0.15 -7.87 -8.70
N ASP A 389 -0.50 -6.91 -8.04
CA ASP A 389 0.12 -5.90 -7.21
C ASP A 389 -0.01 -6.29 -5.72
N PRO A 390 1.10 -6.35 -4.95
CA PRO A 390 1.04 -6.65 -3.52
C PRO A 390 0.34 -5.57 -2.69
N ASP A 391 0.21 -4.35 -3.22
CA ASP A 391 -0.44 -3.24 -2.53
C ASP A 391 -1.95 -3.16 -2.84
N ILE A 392 -2.51 -4.15 -3.53
CA ILE A 392 -3.95 -4.29 -3.81
C ILE A 392 -4.54 -5.48 -3.05
N SER A 393 -5.68 -5.26 -2.41
CA SER A 393 -6.54 -6.34 -1.91
C SER A 393 -7.47 -6.82 -3.01
N TYR A 394 -7.37 -8.08 -3.40
CA TYR A 394 -8.22 -8.70 -4.41
C TYR A 394 -9.43 -9.34 -3.74
N THR A 395 -10.60 -8.77 -3.96
CA THR A 395 -11.87 -9.24 -3.37
C THR A 395 -12.65 -10.03 -4.40
N VAL A 396 -12.76 -11.35 -4.18
CA VAL A 396 -13.54 -12.25 -5.03
C VAL A 396 -14.99 -12.22 -4.57
N ILE A 397 -15.89 -11.80 -5.48
CA ILE A 397 -17.34 -11.77 -5.26
C ILE A 397 -17.96 -12.97 -5.95
N TYR A 398 -18.66 -13.78 -5.19
CA TYR A 398 -19.29 -15.01 -5.68
C TYR A 398 -20.67 -15.23 -5.07
N LYS A 399 -21.52 -15.96 -5.78
CA LYS A 399 -22.90 -16.23 -5.36
C LYS A 399 -22.96 -17.54 -4.60
N ILE A 400 -23.63 -17.54 -3.47
CA ILE A 400 -23.96 -18.74 -2.68
C ILE A 400 -25.43 -19.10 -2.84
N TYR A 401 -25.70 -20.42 -2.91
CA TYR A 401 -27.00 -21.03 -2.74
C TYR A 401 -27.01 -22.00 -1.57
N GLY A 402 -27.95 -21.84 -0.64
CA GLY A 402 -28.05 -22.69 0.57
C GLY A 402 -27.03 -22.31 1.65
N GLY A 403 -26.77 -23.23 2.56
CA GLY A 403 -25.80 -23.05 3.65
C GLY A 403 -26.12 -21.86 4.54
N ARG A 404 -25.15 -20.94 4.66
CA ARG A 404 -25.30 -19.70 5.46
C ARG A 404 -26.34 -18.70 4.93
N GLY A 405 -26.90 -18.94 3.76
CA GLY A 405 -27.90 -18.07 3.14
C GLY A 405 -27.60 -17.76 1.68
N ASN A 406 -28.66 -17.53 0.91
CA ASN A 406 -28.53 -17.18 -0.50
C ASN A 406 -28.10 -15.72 -0.64
N GLY A 407 -27.12 -15.44 -1.51
CA GLY A 407 -26.67 -14.09 -1.78
C GLY A 407 -25.30 -14.04 -2.43
N ASN A 408 -24.82 -12.83 -2.64
CA ASN A 408 -23.43 -12.60 -3.03
C ASN A 408 -22.57 -12.46 -1.78
N TYR A 409 -21.42 -13.08 -1.81
CA TYR A 409 -20.44 -13.05 -0.74
C TYR A 409 -19.09 -12.66 -1.28
N ALA A 410 -18.24 -12.15 -0.41
CA ALA A 410 -16.89 -11.72 -0.76
C ALA A 410 -15.85 -12.36 0.16
N MET A 411 -14.73 -12.76 -0.43
CA MET A 411 -13.49 -13.10 0.24
C MET A 411 -12.35 -12.29 -0.33
N SER A 412 -11.42 -11.84 0.52
CA SER A 412 -10.28 -11.01 0.10
C SER A 412 -8.95 -11.75 0.21
N PHE A 413 -8.06 -11.40 -0.72
CA PHE A 413 -6.76 -12.04 -0.89
C PHE A 413 -5.68 -10.99 -1.10
N TYR A 414 -4.47 -11.28 -0.59
CA TYR A 414 -3.28 -10.47 -0.79
C TYR A 414 -2.26 -11.26 -1.60
N TYR A 415 -1.59 -10.57 -2.52
CA TYR A 415 -0.54 -11.18 -3.32
C TYR A 415 0.83 -10.97 -2.66
N SER A 416 1.63 -12.03 -2.57
CA SER A 416 3.03 -11.98 -2.18
C SER A 416 3.92 -12.14 -3.41
N LYS A 417 4.78 -11.16 -3.68
CA LYS A 417 5.78 -11.27 -4.76
C LYS A 417 6.83 -12.32 -4.43
N GLU A 418 7.20 -12.46 -3.17
CA GLU A 418 8.20 -13.40 -2.69
C GLU A 418 7.76 -14.84 -2.94
N ASP A 419 6.51 -15.15 -2.57
CA ASP A 419 5.95 -16.51 -2.70
C ASP A 419 5.33 -16.75 -4.07
N ASN A 420 5.14 -15.70 -4.88
CA ASN A 420 4.35 -15.72 -6.12
C ASN A 420 2.96 -16.35 -5.91
N ALA A 421 2.28 -15.97 -4.86
CA ALA A 421 1.06 -16.62 -4.40
C ALA A 421 0.08 -15.62 -3.77
N TYR A 422 -1.21 -15.97 -3.86
CA TYR A 422 -2.27 -15.28 -3.15
C TYR A 422 -2.51 -15.95 -1.80
N THR A 423 -2.74 -15.14 -0.78
CA THR A 423 -3.08 -15.60 0.58
C THR A 423 -4.43 -15.01 0.98
N TRP A 424 -5.32 -15.86 1.48
CA TRP A 424 -6.59 -15.45 2.06
C TRP A 424 -6.35 -14.55 3.27
N ASP A 425 -7.22 -13.56 3.46
CA ASP A 425 -7.14 -12.60 4.56
C ASP A 425 -7.62 -13.16 5.92
N GLU A 426 -7.97 -14.47 5.96
CA GLU A 426 -8.49 -15.20 7.13
C GLU A 426 -9.84 -14.66 7.65
N MET A 427 -10.49 -13.75 6.93
CA MET A 427 -11.80 -13.24 7.31
C MET A 427 -12.92 -14.11 6.74
N ALA A 428 -13.93 -14.38 7.57
CA ALA A 428 -15.11 -15.08 7.10
C ALA A 428 -15.78 -14.35 5.91
N PRO A 429 -16.38 -15.09 4.97
CA PRO A 429 -17.06 -14.46 3.84
C PRO A 429 -18.11 -13.46 4.29
N VAL A 430 -18.12 -12.28 3.67
CA VAL A 430 -19.03 -11.20 3.99
C VAL A 430 -20.10 -11.10 2.90
N MET A 431 -21.36 -11.07 3.31
CA MET A 431 -22.50 -10.83 2.39
C MET A 431 -22.42 -9.40 1.86
N GLN A 432 -22.56 -9.26 0.52
CA GLN A 432 -22.52 -8.00 -0.20
C GLN A 432 -23.91 -7.39 -0.39
#